data_8ea3c27ba91c831ffafccab5c50bdc40
#
_entry.id   8ea3c27ba91c831ffafccab5c50bdc40
#
_cell.length_a   1.000
_cell.length_b   1.000
_cell.length_c   1.000
_cell.angle_alpha   90.00
_cell.angle_beta   90.00
_cell.angle_gamma   90.00
#
_symmetry.space_group_name_H-M   'P 1'
#
loop_
_entity.id
_entity.type
_entity.pdbx_description
1 polymer ?
#
loop_
_entity_poly.entity_id
_entity_poly.type
_entity_poly.pdbx_seq_one_letter_code
_entity_poly.pdbx_strand_id
1 'polypeptide(L)'
;MNAITRFDMTPKQIALIKDTIAKDCNRDEFDLFCEVAKAKGLDPFLGQIIPMVFSKTDAEKRKMTIIITRDGQRVIAQRCGDYRAASKPPTYEIDKDLVSPTNPLGIVSATVYLWKQDPKTSEWHEIAGQAYWDEFAPIKQMPTGGYEYVDTGEVWADSGK
;
A
#
# COMPACT_ATOMS: atom_id res chain seq x y z
N MET A 1 -26.48 3.10 4.54
CA MET A 1 -25.55 3.59 3.51
C MET A 1 -24.88 4.84 4.04
N ASN A 2 -23.64 4.76 4.49
CA ASN A 2 -22.90 5.95 4.91
C ASN A 2 -22.56 6.76 3.66
N ALA A 3 -22.99 8.02 3.62
CA ALA A 3 -22.66 8.95 2.56
C ALA A 3 -21.12 9.02 2.47
N ILE A 4 -20.57 8.71 1.30
CA ILE A 4 -19.17 8.96 0.99
C ILE A 4 -19.01 10.47 1.15
N THR A 5 -18.30 10.89 2.18
CA THR A 5 -17.96 12.30 2.36
C THR A 5 -17.11 12.69 1.14
N ARG A 6 -17.72 13.42 0.20
CA ARG A 6 -16.99 13.93 -0.96
C ARG A 6 -15.87 14.83 -0.43
N PHE A 7 -14.66 14.45 -0.73
CA PHE A 7 -13.48 15.28 -0.44
C PHE A 7 -13.37 16.36 -1.51
N ASP A 8 -13.91 17.56 -1.19
CA ASP A 8 -13.84 18.70 -2.09
C ASP A 8 -12.59 19.53 -1.76
N MET A 9 -11.67 19.58 -2.72
CA MET A 9 -10.44 20.34 -2.60
C MET A 9 -10.63 21.76 -3.13
N THR A 10 -10.15 22.74 -2.38
CA THR A 10 -10.09 24.13 -2.85
C THR A 10 -9.05 24.27 -3.97
N PRO A 11 -9.16 25.31 -4.84
CA PRO A 11 -8.17 25.56 -5.89
C PRO A 11 -6.75 25.67 -5.36
N LYS A 12 -6.56 26.28 -4.17
CA LYS A 12 -5.25 26.39 -3.52
C LYS A 12 -4.69 25.03 -3.10
N GLN A 13 -5.53 24.15 -2.58
CA GLN A 13 -5.12 22.78 -2.23
C GLN A 13 -4.75 21.97 -3.48
N ILE A 14 -5.52 22.12 -4.56
CA ILE A 14 -5.23 21.46 -5.84
C ILE A 14 -3.87 21.89 -6.38
N ALA A 15 -3.58 23.20 -6.37
CA ALA A 15 -2.27 23.72 -6.78
C ALA A 15 -1.14 23.14 -5.91
N LEU A 16 -1.32 23.11 -4.58
CA LEU A 16 -0.31 22.59 -3.67
C LEU A 16 -0.05 21.09 -3.88
N ILE A 17 -1.09 20.29 -4.10
CA ILE A 17 -0.93 18.87 -4.43
C ILE A 17 -0.14 18.69 -5.72
N LYS A 18 -0.45 19.50 -6.74
CA LYS A 18 0.25 19.47 -8.02
C LYS A 18 1.75 19.75 -7.86
N ASP A 19 2.09 20.74 -7.05
CA ASP A 19 3.47 21.20 -6.88
C ASP A 19 4.31 20.30 -5.94
N THR A 20 3.65 19.47 -5.12
CA THR A 20 4.31 18.64 -4.11
C THR A 20 4.12 17.13 -4.36
N ILE A 21 2.94 16.61 -4.07
CA ILE A 21 2.64 15.18 -4.07
C ILE A 21 2.61 14.62 -5.51
N ALA A 22 2.06 15.40 -6.45
CA ALA A 22 1.87 14.99 -7.84
C ALA A 22 2.78 15.76 -8.83
N LYS A 23 3.94 16.25 -8.36
CA LYS A 23 4.86 17.06 -9.15
C LYS A 23 5.33 16.39 -10.45
N ASP A 24 5.40 15.09 -10.47
CA ASP A 24 5.85 14.29 -11.62
C ASP A 24 4.73 13.97 -12.62
N CYS A 25 3.47 14.22 -12.26
CA CYS A 25 2.32 13.98 -13.13
C CYS A 25 2.24 15.05 -14.23
N ASN A 26 1.92 14.66 -15.46
CA ASN A 26 1.45 15.61 -16.47
C ASN A 26 0.02 16.09 -16.12
N ARG A 27 -0.57 16.92 -16.98
CA ARG A 27 -1.90 17.49 -16.72
C ARG A 27 -2.99 16.43 -16.61
N ASP A 28 -3.06 15.55 -17.60
CA ASP A 28 -4.13 14.54 -17.67
C ASP A 28 -4.00 13.49 -16.55
N GLU A 29 -2.76 13.11 -16.21
CA GLU A 29 -2.45 12.23 -15.08
C GLU A 29 -2.88 12.86 -13.75
N PHE A 30 -2.63 14.15 -13.59
CA PHE A 30 -3.03 14.90 -12.40
C PHE A 30 -4.53 15.04 -12.27
N ASP A 31 -5.22 15.36 -13.37
CA ASP A 31 -6.68 15.47 -13.40
C ASP A 31 -7.32 14.11 -13.05
N LEU A 32 -6.82 13.01 -13.64
CA LEU A 32 -7.26 11.66 -13.30
C LEU A 32 -7.02 11.34 -11.82
N PHE A 33 -5.85 11.68 -11.29
CA PHE A 33 -5.54 11.46 -9.87
C PHE A 33 -6.52 12.20 -8.95
N CYS A 34 -6.81 13.47 -9.24
CA CYS A 34 -7.76 14.26 -8.46
C CYS A 34 -9.17 13.67 -8.50
N GLU A 35 -9.63 13.23 -9.66
CA GLU A 35 -10.96 12.60 -9.79
C GLU A 35 -11.03 11.27 -9.02
N VAL A 36 -9.99 10.43 -9.07
CA VAL A 36 -9.96 9.18 -8.29
C VAL A 36 -9.92 9.46 -6.79
N ALA A 37 -9.13 10.44 -6.34
CA ALA A 37 -9.08 10.83 -4.93
C ALA A 37 -10.45 11.28 -4.41
N LYS A 38 -11.14 12.14 -5.18
CA LYS A 38 -12.51 12.59 -4.88
C LYS A 38 -13.52 11.43 -4.88
N ALA A 39 -13.49 10.59 -5.92
CA ALA A 39 -14.43 9.48 -6.05
C ALA A 39 -14.32 8.47 -4.91
N LYS A 40 -13.08 8.25 -4.41
CA LYS A 40 -12.81 7.37 -3.27
C LYS A 40 -12.88 8.10 -1.92
N GLY A 41 -13.00 9.43 -1.91
CA GLY A 41 -13.00 10.25 -0.72
C GLY A 41 -11.71 10.12 0.09
N LEU A 42 -10.56 9.98 -0.59
CA LEU A 42 -9.26 9.83 0.04
C LEU A 42 -8.48 11.14 -0.02
N ASP A 43 -7.80 11.47 1.07
CA ASP A 43 -7.05 12.71 1.22
C ASP A 43 -5.56 12.51 0.87
N PRO A 44 -5.06 13.15 -0.21
CA PRO A 44 -3.65 13.12 -0.55
C PRO A 44 -2.73 13.75 0.52
N PHE A 45 -3.19 14.79 1.24
CA PHE A 45 -2.40 15.42 2.30
C PHE A 45 -2.17 14.51 3.51
N LEU A 46 -3.10 13.60 3.76
CA LEU A 46 -2.96 12.57 4.79
C LEU A 46 -2.20 11.32 4.28
N GLY A 47 -1.66 11.38 3.07
CA GLY A 47 -0.95 10.26 2.48
C GLY A 47 -1.82 9.04 2.19
N GLN A 48 -3.14 9.18 2.10
CA GLN A 48 -4.07 8.07 1.87
C GLN A 48 -4.07 7.57 0.43
N ILE A 49 -3.69 8.42 -0.51
CA ILE A 49 -3.61 8.13 -1.94
C ILE A 49 -2.47 8.94 -2.56
N ILE A 50 -1.67 8.30 -3.40
CA ILE A 50 -0.52 8.94 -4.06
C ILE A 50 -0.45 8.51 -5.53
N PRO A 51 -0.04 9.39 -6.46
CA PRO A 51 0.29 9.02 -7.82
C PRO A 51 1.78 8.62 -7.89
N MET A 52 2.08 7.58 -8.64
CA MET A 52 3.46 7.17 -8.91
C MET A 52 3.68 7.12 -10.42
N VAL A 53 4.65 7.89 -10.90
CA VAL A 53 4.97 7.98 -12.33
C VAL A 53 6.28 7.26 -12.60
N PHE A 54 6.23 6.25 -13.47
CA PHE A 54 7.38 5.49 -13.96
C PHE A 54 7.84 6.02 -15.32
N SER A 55 9.13 5.85 -15.61
CA SER A 55 9.75 6.24 -16.89
C SER A 55 9.42 7.68 -17.31
N LYS A 56 9.66 8.64 -16.39
CA LYS A 56 9.25 10.05 -16.51
C LYS A 56 9.75 10.73 -17.78
N THR A 57 10.92 10.33 -18.30
CA THR A 57 11.61 10.92 -19.45
C THR A 57 11.35 10.22 -20.76
N ASP A 58 10.79 9.01 -20.73
CA ASP A 58 10.50 8.20 -21.91
C ASP A 58 8.97 8.18 -22.15
N ALA A 59 8.51 8.93 -23.15
CA ALA A 59 7.08 9.09 -23.43
C ALA A 59 6.39 7.76 -23.81
N GLU A 60 7.11 6.84 -24.44
CA GLU A 60 6.55 5.54 -24.87
C GLU A 60 6.38 4.57 -23.69
N LYS A 61 7.29 4.65 -22.70
CA LYS A 61 7.29 3.80 -21.50
C LYS A 61 6.66 4.46 -20.29
N ARG A 62 6.29 5.74 -20.40
CA ARG A 62 5.69 6.49 -19.31
C ARG A 62 4.38 5.85 -18.86
N LYS A 63 4.30 5.57 -17.56
CA LYS A 63 3.10 4.99 -16.94
C LYS A 63 2.87 5.63 -15.58
N MET A 64 1.65 6.10 -15.35
CA MET A 64 1.20 6.53 -14.03
C MET A 64 0.35 5.44 -13.39
N THR A 65 0.59 5.18 -12.11
CA THR A 65 -0.20 4.29 -11.27
C THR A 65 -0.67 5.06 -10.04
N ILE A 66 -1.94 4.92 -9.70
CA ILE A 66 -2.50 5.51 -8.49
C ILE A 66 -2.48 4.45 -7.39
N ILE A 67 -1.79 4.75 -6.30
CA ILE A 67 -1.61 3.84 -5.17
C ILE A 67 -2.48 4.32 -4.01
N ILE A 68 -3.38 3.46 -3.56
CA ILE A 68 -4.06 3.62 -2.29
C ILE A 68 -3.12 3.05 -1.22
N THR A 69 -2.65 3.91 -0.33
CA THR A 69 -1.73 3.51 0.73
C THR A 69 -2.44 2.64 1.78
N ARG A 70 -1.64 2.07 2.68
CA ARG A 70 -2.17 1.32 3.83
C ARG A 70 -3.19 2.15 4.64
N ASP A 71 -2.93 3.43 4.85
CA ASP A 71 -3.81 4.31 5.61
C ASP A 71 -5.09 4.64 4.81
N GLY A 72 -4.98 4.80 3.49
CA GLY A 72 -6.15 4.91 2.61
C GLY A 72 -7.04 3.65 2.65
N GLN A 73 -6.43 2.46 2.62
CA GLN A 73 -7.17 1.20 2.75
C GLN A 73 -7.88 1.07 4.10
N ARG A 74 -7.23 1.51 5.19
CA ARG A 74 -7.85 1.55 6.53
C ARG A 74 -9.06 2.48 6.59
N VAL A 75 -8.97 3.65 5.98
CA VAL A 75 -10.10 4.60 5.89
C VAL A 75 -11.26 4.00 5.11
N ILE A 76 -10.99 3.30 3.99
CA ILE A 76 -12.04 2.61 3.22
C ILE A 76 -12.68 1.51 4.08
N ALA A 77 -11.87 0.67 4.73
CA ALA A 77 -12.37 -0.40 5.60
C ALA A 77 -13.24 0.13 6.76
N GLN A 78 -12.81 1.24 7.41
CA GLN A 78 -13.58 1.86 8.48
C GLN A 78 -14.94 2.40 8.01
N ARG A 79 -15.01 2.91 6.79
CA ARG A 79 -16.28 3.41 6.21
C ARG A 79 -17.27 2.30 5.89
N CYS A 80 -16.78 1.12 5.53
CA CYS A 80 -17.64 -0.05 5.27
C CYS A 80 -18.42 -0.46 6.53
N GLY A 81 -17.78 -0.34 7.71
CA GLY A 81 -18.41 -0.69 9.00
C GLY A 81 -18.58 -2.18 9.25
N ASP A 82 -18.20 -3.01 8.31
CA ASP A 82 -18.32 -4.47 8.32
C ASP A 82 -17.03 -5.19 8.75
N TYR A 83 -16.03 -4.43 9.23
CA TYR A 83 -14.77 -4.96 9.75
C TYR A 83 -14.54 -4.54 11.19
N ARG A 84 -14.00 -5.46 11.99
CA ARG A 84 -13.53 -5.22 13.36
C ARG A 84 -12.15 -5.86 13.55
N ALA A 85 -11.30 -5.22 14.34
CA ALA A 85 -10.05 -5.85 14.78
C ALA A 85 -10.37 -7.09 15.64
N ALA A 86 -9.61 -8.16 15.46
CA ALA A 86 -9.64 -9.27 16.40
C ALA A 86 -8.95 -8.87 17.71
N SER A 87 -9.38 -9.45 18.81
CA SER A 87 -8.76 -9.23 20.13
C SER A 87 -7.43 -9.96 20.31
N LYS A 88 -7.15 -10.95 19.46
CA LYS A 88 -5.90 -11.73 19.53
C LYS A 88 -4.79 -11.05 18.73
N PRO A 89 -3.53 -11.12 19.23
CA PRO A 89 -2.38 -10.57 18.51
C PRO A 89 -2.10 -11.36 17.22
N PRO A 90 -1.30 -10.80 16.30
CA PRO A 90 -0.77 -11.56 15.18
C PRO A 90 0.02 -12.78 15.65
N THR A 91 -0.07 -13.86 14.88
CA THR A 91 0.74 -15.08 15.11
C THR A 91 1.80 -15.20 14.03
N TYR A 92 2.94 -15.79 14.41
CA TYR A 92 4.07 -16.01 13.51
C TYR A 92 4.43 -17.48 13.52
N GLU A 93 4.68 -18.01 12.33
CA GLU A 93 5.36 -19.29 12.15
C GLU A 93 6.84 -19.00 11.97
N ILE A 94 7.69 -19.74 12.68
CA ILE A 94 9.13 -19.47 12.74
C ILE A 94 9.87 -20.76 12.42
N ASP A 95 10.89 -20.67 11.56
CA ASP A 95 11.85 -21.70 11.26
C ASP A 95 13.27 -21.15 11.51
N LYS A 96 14.01 -21.86 12.37
CA LYS A 96 15.38 -21.47 12.73
C LYS A 96 16.36 -21.55 11.55
N ASP A 97 16.08 -22.39 10.58
CA ASP A 97 16.93 -22.57 9.40
C ASP A 97 16.78 -21.36 8.42
N LEU A 98 15.73 -20.54 8.59
CA LEU A 98 15.53 -19.30 7.83
C LEU A 98 16.08 -18.04 8.51
N VAL A 99 16.78 -18.18 9.62
CA VAL A 99 17.44 -17.05 10.29
C VAL A 99 18.55 -16.49 9.41
N SER A 100 18.45 -15.20 9.10
CA SER A 100 19.40 -14.48 8.26
C SER A 100 19.48 -13.01 8.68
N PRO A 101 20.43 -12.23 8.18
CA PRO A 101 20.48 -10.78 8.45
C PRO A 101 19.20 -10.04 8.08
N THR A 102 18.50 -10.48 7.04
CA THR A 102 17.22 -9.90 6.58
C THR A 102 16.01 -10.51 7.27
N ASN A 103 16.14 -11.67 7.88
CA ASN A 103 15.10 -12.38 8.63
C ASN A 103 15.65 -12.87 10.00
N PRO A 104 15.96 -11.96 10.93
CA PRO A 104 16.65 -12.33 12.18
C PRO A 104 15.80 -13.20 13.12
N LEU A 105 14.51 -13.30 12.92
CA LEU A 105 13.61 -14.15 13.68
C LEU A 105 13.32 -15.48 12.99
N GLY A 106 13.72 -15.68 11.73
CA GLY A 106 13.38 -16.87 10.94
C GLY A 106 11.90 -16.97 10.66
N ILE A 107 11.22 -15.85 10.36
CA ILE A 107 9.78 -15.84 10.10
C ILE A 107 9.49 -16.56 8.78
N VAL A 108 8.63 -17.57 8.81
CA VAL A 108 8.07 -18.26 7.64
C VAL A 108 6.82 -17.52 7.17
N SER A 109 5.91 -17.27 8.10
CA SER A 109 4.66 -16.58 7.83
C SER A 109 4.19 -15.73 9.00
N ALA A 110 3.38 -14.72 8.70
CA ALA A 110 2.68 -13.89 9.68
C ALA A 110 1.18 -13.95 9.40
N THR A 111 0.38 -14.21 10.42
CA THR A 111 -1.09 -14.28 10.30
C THR A 111 -1.73 -13.23 11.19
N VAL A 112 -2.63 -12.45 10.62
CA VAL A 112 -3.46 -11.47 11.33
C VAL A 112 -4.93 -11.89 11.26
N TYR A 113 -5.71 -11.52 12.26
CA TYR A 113 -7.10 -11.90 12.36
C TYR A 113 -7.99 -10.66 12.41
N LEU A 114 -9.12 -10.76 11.73
CA LEU A 114 -10.14 -9.72 11.68
C LEU A 114 -11.52 -10.37 11.82
N TRP A 115 -12.50 -9.60 12.27
CA TRP A 115 -13.90 -9.96 12.17
C TRP A 115 -14.52 -9.24 10.98
N LYS A 116 -15.22 -9.99 10.14
CA LYS A 116 -16.01 -9.46 9.02
C LYS A 116 -17.48 -9.82 9.21
N GLN A 117 -18.35 -8.85 8.97
CA GLN A 117 -19.79 -9.07 8.98
C GLN A 117 -20.26 -9.57 7.61
N ASP A 118 -21.03 -10.64 7.59
CA ASP A 118 -21.71 -11.10 6.39
C ASP A 118 -22.83 -10.10 6.04
N PRO A 119 -22.86 -9.53 4.80
CA PRO A 119 -23.85 -8.54 4.42
C PRO A 119 -25.29 -9.10 4.31
N LYS A 120 -25.45 -10.43 4.22
CA LYS A 120 -26.78 -11.08 4.10
C LYS A 120 -27.34 -11.49 5.44
N THR A 121 -26.52 -12.11 6.30
CA THR A 121 -26.94 -12.65 7.59
C THR A 121 -26.71 -11.69 8.74
N SER A 122 -25.86 -10.66 8.55
CA SER A 122 -25.38 -9.77 9.61
C SER A 122 -24.57 -10.47 10.70
N GLU A 123 -24.20 -11.72 10.50
CA GLU A 123 -23.34 -12.47 11.41
C GLU A 123 -21.87 -12.07 11.24
N TRP A 124 -21.14 -12.12 12.34
CA TRP A 124 -19.71 -11.83 12.35
C TRP A 124 -18.88 -13.11 12.27
N HIS A 125 -18.01 -13.20 11.27
CA HIS A 125 -17.10 -14.30 11.08
C HIS A 125 -15.66 -13.84 11.25
N GLU A 126 -14.84 -14.66 11.93
CA GLU A 126 -13.41 -14.40 11.97
C GLU A 126 -12.79 -14.81 10.64
N ILE A 127 -12.02 -13.91 10.04
CA ILE A 127 -11.20 -14.16 8.86
C ILE A 127 -9.74 -13.95 9.20
N ALA A 128 -8.85 -14.66 8.53
CA ALA A 128 -7.41 -14.53 8.66
C ALA A 128 -6.80 -14.00 7.36
N GLY A 129 -5.84 -13.08 7.49
CA GLY A 129 -4.93 -12.70 6.43
C GLY A 129 -3.55 -13.23 6.77
N GLN A 130 -2.91 -13.92 5.84
CA GLN A 130 -1.57 -14.49 6.00
C GLN A 130 -0.64 -13.95 4.92
N ALA A 131 0.59 -13.67 5.30
CA ALA A 131 1.67 -13.28 4.41
C ALA A 131 2.87 -14.19 4.66
N TYR A 132 3.47 -14.69 3.60
CA TYR A 132 4.67 -15.51 3.66
C TYR A 132 5.92 -14.66 3.43
N TRP A 133 7.00 -15.00 4.12
CA TRP A 133 8.28 -14.29 3.99
C TRP A 133 8.76 -14.23 2.54
N ASP A 134 8.65 -15.34 1.80
CA ASP A 134 9.12 -15.47 0.43
C ASP A 134 8.42 -14.51 -0.56
N GLU A 135 7.17 -14.12 -0.26
CA GLU A 135 6.40 -13.19 -1.11
C GLU A 135 6.85 -11.74 -0.97
N PHE A 136 7.43 -11.39 0.17
CA PHE A 136 7.77 -9.99 0.54
C PHE A 136 9.26 -9.80 0.84
N ALA A 137 10.04 -10.88 0.83
CA ALA A 137 11.47 -10.78 1.06
C ALA A 137 12.15 -9.94 -0.03
N PRO A 138 13.08 -9.07 0.33
CA PRO A 138 13.87 -8.33 -0.64
C PRO A 138 14.80 -9.29 -1.37
N ILE A 139 14.44 -9.66 -2.60
CA ILE A 139 15.25 -10.53 -3.48
C ILE A 139 15.75 -9.73 -4.67
N LYS A 140 17.02 -9.92 -5.01
CA LYS A 140 17.66 -9.37 -6.20
C LYS A 140 17.95 -10.50 -7.18
N GLN A 141 17.57 -10.30 -8.45
CA GLN A 141 17.97 -11.22 -9.50
C GLN A 141 19.45 -11.03 -9.79
N MET A 142 20.22 -12.12 -9.67
CA MET A 142 21.63 -12.12 -9.96
C MET A 142 21.88 -12.19 -11.48
N PRO A 143 22.99 -11.61 -12.01
CA PRO A 143 23.35 -11.70 -13.42
C PRO A 143 23.49 -13.14 -13.94
N THR A 144 23.72 -14.09 -13.04
CA THR A 144 23.83 -15.53 -13.32
C THR A 144 22.48 -16.26 -13.40
N GLY A 145 21.36 -15.56 -13.25
CA GLY A 145 19.99 -16.11 -13.33
C GLY A 145 19.47 -16.70 -12.02
N GLY A 146 20.21 -16.61 -10.92
CA GLY A 146 19.72 -16.93 -9.56
C GLY A 146 19.09 -15.76 -8.84
N TYR A 147 18.50 -16.00 -7.66
CA TYR A 147 17.96 -14.97 -6.77
C TYR A 147 18.73 -14.98 -5.45
N GLU A 148 19.05 -13.81 -4.93
CA GLU A 148 19.70 -13.63 -3.64
C GLU A 148 18.87 -12.65 -2.80
N TYR A 149 18.78 -12.90 -1.47
CA TYR A 149 18.18 -11.95 -0.55
C TYR A 149 19.09 -10.74 -0.42
N VAL A 150 18.53 -9.56 -0.64
CA VAL A 150 19.28 -8.29 -0.52
C VAL A 150 19.17 -7.81 0.92
N ASP A 151 20.30 -7.44 1.51
CA ASP A 151 20.30 -6.71 2.78
C ASP A 151 19.59 -5.36 2.57
N THR A 152 18.50 -5.14 3.32
CA THR A 152 17.70 -3.91 3.22
C THR A 152 18.51 -2.64 3.52
N GLY A 153 19.66 -2.75 4.18
CA GLY A 153 20.59 -1.65 4.38
C GLY A 153 21.25 -1.16 3.08
N GLU A 154 21.49 -2.05 2.11
CA GLU A 154 22.09 -1.67 0.82
C GLU A 154 21.08 -1.06 -0.16
N VAL A 155 19.81 -1.52 -0.14
CA VAL A 155 18.75 -1.02 -1.05
C VAL A 155 18.46 0.45 -0.83
N TRP A 156 18.57 0.95 0.40
CA TRP A 156 18.30 2.36 0.73
C TRP A 156 19.52 3.26 0.49
N ALA A 157 20.73 2.71 0.48
CA ALA A 157 21.96 3.47 0.22
C ALA A 157 22.11 3.86 -1.26
N ASP A 158 21.59 3.05 -2.19
CA ASP A 158 21.73 3.25 -3.64
C ASP A 158 20.60 4.14 -4.25
N SER A 159 19.54 4.40 -3.52
CA SER A 159 18.44 5.29 -3.96
C SER A 159 18.71 6.78 -3.76
N GLY A 160 19.87 7.14 -3.24
CA GLY A 160 20.27 8.52 -2.91
C GLY A 160 21.33 9.16 -3.84
N LYS A 161 21.59 8.59 -5.04
CA LYS A 161 22.47 9.20 -6.04
C LYS A 161 21.72 9.61 -7.28
#